data_9050521d567acee4a76767d79bcf458d
#
_entry.id   9050521d567acee4a76767d79bcf458d
#
_cell.length_a   1.000
_cell.length_b   1.000
_cell.length_c   1.000
_cell.angle_alpha   90.00
_cell.angle_beta   90.00
_cell.angle_gamma   90.00
#
_symmetry.space_group_name_H-M   'P 1'
#
loop_
_entity.id
_entity.type
_entity.pdbx_description
1 polymer ?
#
loop_
_entity_poly.entity_id
_entity_poly.type
_entity_poly.pdbx_seq_one_letter_code
_entity_poly.pdbx_strand_id
1 'polypeptide(L)'
;LSHKDPHELDVKLGGIIEIYEKFTGDDPRKVPMKIFPAVHYSMGGLYVDYDQMTTIKGLFAAGECDFSQHGGNRLGANSLLSAIYGGTVAGPNAIKYVENIETSYTELDDSIYQNRVDEEQKRFDELLNMRGTENAYKLHRELGEIMTANVTVVRENDKLLETDKKIVELMERYQNIDMEDTQTWSNQAVFFTRQLWNMLQLARVITIGAYNRNESRGAHYKPEFPDRNDDEWLKTTLAEYQGEYEAPKFTYEPVDISLIPPRKRDYTSKSLSLIHISEPTR
;
A
#
# COMPACT_ATOMS: atom_id res chain seq x y z
N LEU A 1 28.09 -9.71 5.19
CA LEU A 1 28.10 -10.57 6.38
C LEU A 1 29.49 -11.11 6.73
N SER A 2 30.43 -11.11 5.78
CA SER A 2 31.79 -11.64 5.93
C SER A 2 32.64 -11.10 7.11
N HIS A 3 32.22 -9.98 7.73
CA HIS A 3 32.87 -9.38 8.90
C HIS A 3 32.32 -9.86 10.25
N LYS A 4 31.31 -10.76 10.23
CA LYS A 4 30.69 -11.32 11.43
C LYS A 4 31.19 -12.72 11.71
N ASP A 5 31.10 -13.16 12.95
CA ASP A 5 31.41 -14.53 13.33
C ASP A 5 30.51 -15.52 12.59
N PRO A 6 31.06 -16.52 11.88
CA PRO A 6 30.25 -17.48 11.11
C PRO A 6 29.26 -18.27 11.95
N HIS A 7 29.62 -18.62 13.19
CA HIS A 7 28.73 -19.36 14.07
C HIS A 7 27.52 -18.51 14.51
N GLU A 8 27.75 -17.24 14.81
CA GLU A 8 26.66 -16.30 15.12
C GLU A 8 25.70 -16.14 13.93
N LEU A 9 26.24 -16.08 12.71
CA LEU A 9 25.46 -16.01 11.48
C LEU A 9 24.63 -17.25 11.24
N ASP A 10 25.20 -18.43 11.44
CA ASP A 10 24.49 -19.69 11.25
C ASP A 10 23.35 -19.86 12.24
N VAL A 11 23.55 -19.45 13.50
CA VAL A 11 22.50 -19.51 14.52
C VAL A 11 21.38 -18.48 14.26
N LYS A 12 21.72 -17.26 13.89
CA LYS A 12 20.73 -16.17 13.75
C LYS A 12 20.10 -16.08 12.35
N LEU A 13 20.84 -16.41 11.31
CA LEU A 13 20.48 -16.17 9.92
C LEU A 13 20.61 -17.41 9.03
N GLY A 14 20.86 -18.59 9.57
CA GLY A 14 21.16 -19.81 8.81
C GLY A 14 20.12 -20.07 7.70
N GLY A 15 18.82 -19.98 8.01
CA GLY A 15 17.77 -20.17 7.02
C GLY A 15 17.78 -19.15 5.88
N ILE A 16 18.09 -17.87 6.18
CA ILE A 16 18.20 -16.82 5.17
C ILE A 16 19.42 -17.05 4.29
N ILE A 17 20.53 -17.43 4.88
CA ILE A 17 21.79 -17.75 4.17
C ILE A 17 21.57 -18.93 3.22
N GLU A 18 20.94 -20.00 3.70
CA GLU A 18 20.62 -21.18 2.90
C GLU A 18 19.70 -20.84 1.69
N ILE A 19 18.68 -20.06 1.91
CA ILE A 19 17.77 -19.61 0.83
C ILE A 19 18.54 -18.78 -0.18
N TYR A 20 19.34 -17.81 0.27
CA TYR A 20 20.13 -16.94 -0.60
C TYR A 20 21.10 -17.75 -1.47
N GLU A 21 21.84 -18.68 -0.85
CA GLU A 21 22.80 -19.56 -1.54
C GLU A 21 22.11 -20.45 -2.59
N LYS A 22 20.93 -21.00 -2.26
CA LYS A 22 20.13 -21.81 -3.22
C LYS A 22 19.68 -20.99 -4.44
N PHE A 23 19.31 -19.72 -4.26
CA PHE A 23 18.84 -18.89 -5.37
C PHE A 23 19.95 -18.25 -6.18
N THR A 24 21.08 -17.91 -5.57
CA THR A 24 22.16 -17.14 -6.23
C THR A 24 23.39 -17.96 -6.54
N GLY A 25 23.60 -19.09 -5.86
CA GLY A 25 24.84 -19.85 -5.87
C GLY A 25 25.98 -19.23 -5.06
N ASP A 26 25.77 -18.07 -4.45
CA ASP A 26 26.77 -17.33 -3.69
C ASP A 26 26.61 -17.52 -2.18
N ASP A 27 27.69 -17.87 -1.47
CA ASP A 27 27.71 -17.89 0.00
C ASP A 27 27.94 -16.48 0.55
N PRO A 28 26.93 -15.85 1.21
CA PRO A 28 27.02 -14.46 1.67
C PRO A 28 27.97 -14.27 2.86
N ARG A 29 28.52 -15.35 3.42
CA ARG A 29 29.60 -15.29 4.40
C ARG A 29 30.96 -15.03 3.74
N LYS A 30 31.08 -15.36 2.44
CA LYS A 30 32.31 -15.22 1.64
C LYS A 30 32.26 -14.03 0.68
N VAL A 31 31.10 -13.79 0.07
CA VAL A 31 30.89 -12.69 -0.88
C VAL A 31 29.78 -11.75 -0.41
N PRO A 32 29.81 -10.45 -0.76
CA PRO A 32 28.73 -9.54 -0.39
C PRO A 32 27.39 -9.97 -0.98
N MET A 33 26.31 -9.89 -0.17
CA MET A 33 24.95 -10.11 -0.66
C MET A 33 24.54 -9.00 -1.62
N LYS A 34 23.89 -9.39 -2.69
CA LYS A 34 23.17 -8.47 -3.57
C LYS A 34 21.85 -8.10 -2.90
N ILE A 35 21.67 -6.83 -2.59
CA ILE A 35 20.45 -6.30 -1.97
C ILE A 35 19.90 -5.16 -2.83
N PHE A 36 18.58 -4.99 -2.80
CA PHE A 36 17.89 -3.89 -3.44
C PHE A 36 16.79 -3.35 -2.51
N PRO A 37 16.70 -2.02 -2.31
CA PRO A 37 15.60 -1.44 -1.56
C PRO A 37 14.28 -1.68 -2.29
N ALA A 38 13.33 -2.31 -1.63
CA ALA A 38 12.02 -2.58 -2.19
C ALA A 38 10.93 -2.22 -1.18
N VAL A 39 9.73 -1.96 -1.67
CA VAL A 39 8.56 -1.75 -0.82
C VAL A 39 8.25 -3.07 -0.10
N HIS A 40 8.20 -3.00 1.22
CA HIS A 40 7.91 -4.14 2.08
C HIS A 40 6.51 -4.07 2.69
N TYR A 41 6.05 -2.86 3.02
CA TYR A 41 4.80 -2.63 3.72
C TYR A 41 4.22 -1.26 3.34
N SER A 42 2.90 -1.21 3.13
CA SER A 42 2.19 0.04 2.82
C SER A 42 1.73 0.71 4.12
N MET A 43 2.18 1.95 4.36
CA MET A 43 1.64 2.81 5.40
C MET A 43 0.60 3.72 4.78
N GLY A 44 -0.64 3.48 5.11
CA GLY A 44 -1.79 4.10 4.46
C GLY A 44 -2.68 3.04 3.83
N GLY A 45 -3.93 3.36 3.60
CA GLY A 45 -4.90 2.40 3.09
C GLY A 45 -6.32 2.97 3.18
N LEU A 46 -7.29 2.09 3.35
CA LEU A 46 -8.67 2.48 3.52
C LEU A 46 -8.86 3.28 4.81
N TYR A 47 -9.60 4.40 4.72
CA TYR A 47 -10.00 5.14 5.89
C TYR A 47 -10.89 4.29 6.79
N VAL A 48 -10.60 4.28 8.08
CA VAL A 48 -11.41 3.64 9.11
C VAL A 48 -11.53 4.56 10.32
N ASP A 49 -12.63 4.45 11.04
CA ASP A 49 -12.81 5.08 12.35
C ASP A 49 -12.16 4.24 13.48
N TYR A 50 -12.36 4.64 14.73
CA TYR A 50 -11.81 3.93 15.88
C TYR A 50 -12.42 2.53 16.09
N ASP A 51 -13.57 2.24 15.48
CA ASP A 51 -14.22 0.93 15.48
C ASP A 51 -13.78 0.06 14.29
N GLN A 52 -12.84 0.52 13.47
CA GLN A 52 -12.34 -0.09 12.24
C GLN A 52 -13.40 -0.17 11.13
N MET A 53 -14.44 0.67 11.18
CA MET A 53 -15.43 0.76 10.10
C MET A 53 -14.99 1.82 9.10
N THR A 54 -15.13 1.52 7.81
CA THR A 54 -14.82 2.44 6.71
C THR A 54 -15.93 3.49 6.54
N THR A 55 -15.77 4.40 5.59
CA THR A 55 -16.83 5.35 5.20
C THR A 55 -18.07 4.66 4.60
N ILE A 56 -17.94 3.40 4.19
CA ILE A 56 -19.06 2.56 3.75
C ILE A 56 -19.58 1.80 4.97
N LYS A 57 -20.81 2.10 5.38
CA LYS A 57 -21.44 1.48 6.55
C LYS A 57 -21.48 -0.05 6.43
N GLY A 58 -21.01 -0.73 7.47
CA GLY A 58 -20.96 -2.19 7.52
C GLY A 58 -19.74 -2.80 6.85
N LEU A 59 -18.85 -1.99 6.22
CA LEU A 59 -17.57 -2.44 5.70
C LEU A 59 -16.47 -2.08 6.68
N PHE A 60 -15.77 -3.09 7.18
CA PHE A 60 -14.66 -2.96 8.11
C PHE A 60 -13.34 -3.31 7.43
N ALA A 61 -12.26 -2.65 7.83
CA ALA A 61 -10.91 -2.96 7.36
C ALA A 61 -9.94 -3.02 8.55
N ALA A 62 -8.98 -3.94 8.50
CA ALA A 62 -7.99 -4.11 9.54
C ALA A 62 -6.67 -4.63 8.98
N GLY A 63 -5.55 -4.23 9.57
CA GLY A 63 -4.21 -4.64 9.17
C GLY A 63 -3.60 -3.73 8.12
N GLU A 64 -2.83 -4.29 7.18
CA GLU A 64 -2.10 -3.48 6.19
C GLU A 64 -3.00 -2.71 5.22
N CYS A 65 -4.24 -3.15 5.05
CA CYS A 65 -5.18 -2.47 4.14
C CYS A 65 -5.83 -1.21 4.73
N ASP A 66 -5.74 -0.99 6.05
CA ASP A 66 -6.21 0.24 6.70
C ASP A 66 -5.09 1.29 6.86
N PHE A 67 -5.46 2.56 7.09
CA PHE A 67 -4.49 3.66 7.18
C PHE A 67 -3.97 3.93 8.60
N SER A 68 -4.57 3.35 9.61
CA SER A 68 -4.75 4.00 10.91
C SER A 68 -3.54 4.01 11.86
N GLN A 69 -2.56 3.11 11.72
CA GLN A 69 -1.75 2.80 12.90
C GLN A 69 -0.28 3.21 12.80
N HIS A 70 0.20 3.60 11.62
CA HIS A 70 1.63 3.76 11.39
C HIS A 70 2.09 5.18 11.07
N GLY A 71 1.17 6.10 10.74
CA GLY A 71 1.53 7.45 10.36
C GLY A 71 2.51 7.48 9.19
N GLY A 72 3.56 8.28 9.29
CA GLY A 72 4.54 8.48 8.23
C GLY A 72 5.47 7.28 7.99
N ASN A 73 5.63 6.37 8.95
CA ASN A 73 6.42 5.15 8.80
C ASN A 73 6.12 4.13 9.91
N ARG A 74 6.05 2.87 9.54
CA ARG A 74 5.85 1.76 10.46
C ARG A 74 7.14 1.47 11.26
N LEU A 75 7.02 1.33 12.56
CA LEU A 75 8.10 0.81 13.41
C LEU A 75 8.32 -0.68 13.13
N GLY A 76 9.57 -1.12 13.26
CA GLY A 76 9.95 -2.51 13.12
C GLY A 76 9.09 -3.43 14.00
N ALA A 77 8.73 -4.61 13.49
CA ALA A 77 7.91 -5.66 14.13
C ALA A 77 6.44 -5.28 14.41
N ASN A 78 5.97 -4.07 14.10
CA ASN A 78 4.60 -3.63 14.42
C ASN A 78 3.53 -4.03 13.39
N SER A 79 3.88 -4.65 12.25
CA SER A 79 2.90 -5.04 11.24
C SER A 79 1.89 -6.09 11.74
N LEU A 80 2.39 -7.16 12.36
CA LEU A 80 1.52 -8.21 12.91
C LEU A 80 0.76 -7.70 14.13
N LEU A 81 1.38 -6.86 14.96
CA LEU A 81 0.71 -6.28 16.12
C LEU A 81 -0.48 -5.41 15.70
N SER A 82 -0.32 -4.56 14.68
CA SER A 82 -1.40 -3.72 14.17
C SER A 82 -2.51 -4.56 13.51
N ALA A 83 -2.15 -5.61 12.76
CA ALA A 83 -3.13 -6.50 12.14
C ALA A 83 -3.97 -7.25 13.18
N ILE A 84 -3.32 -7.79 14.22
CA ILE A 84 -4.03 -8.47 15.32
C ILE A 84 -4.91 -7.49 16.08
N TYR A 85 -4.39 -6.32 16.45
CA TYR A 85 -5.16 -5.29 17.15
C TYR A 85 -6.38 -4.86 16.32
N GLY A 86 -6.18 -4.48 15.05
CA GLY A 86 -7.27 -4.09 14.16
C GLY A 86 -8.35 -5.17 14.04
N GLY A 87 -7.95 -6.44 13.89
CA GLY A 87 -8.88 -7.57 13.86
C GLY A 87 -9.66 -7.76 15.17
N THR A 88 -9.00 -7.58 16.33
CA THR A 88 -9.67 -7.68 17.65
C THR A 88 -10.65 -6.53 17.91
N VAL A 89 -10.48 -5.39 17.26
CA VAL A 89 -11.42 -4.26 17.31
C VAL A 89 -12.52 -4.43 16.27
N ALA A 90 -12.19 -4.74 15.03
CA ALA A 90 -13.15 -4.86 13.93
C ALA A 90 -14.20 -5.96 14.17
N GLY A 91 -13.78 -7.14 14.66
CA GLY A 91 -14.66 -8.27 14.84
C GLY A 91 -15.86 -7.98 15.78
N PRO A 92 -15.63 -7.59 17.04
CA PRO A 92 -16.72 -7.24 17.97
C PRO A 92 -17.59 -6.09 17.47
N ASN A 93 -17.00 -5.07 16.82
CA ASN A 93 -17.77 -3.94 16.30
C ASN A 93 -18.60 -4.30 15.07
N ALA A 94 -18.14 -5.23 14.24
CA ALA A 94 -18.93 -5.80 13.16
C ALA A 94 -20.14 -6.57 13.71
N ILE A 95 -19.97 -7.39 14.75
CA ILE A 95 -21.08 -8.07 15.42
C ILE A 95 -22.09 -7.06 15.97
N LYS A 96 -21.62 -6.07 16.74
CA LYS A 96 -22.46 -5.00 17.28
C LYS A 96 -23.20 -4.22 16.18
N TYR A 97 -22.55 -3.99 15.03
CA TYR A 97 -23.20 -3.35 13.90
C TYR A 97 -24.35 -4.22 13.37
N VAL A 98 -24.11 -5.52 13.17
CA VAL A 98 -25.14 -6.47 12.67
C VAL A 98 -26.31 -6.58 13.63
N GLU A 99 -26.09 -6.58 14.95
CA GLU A 99 -27.15 -6.63 15.96
C GLU A 99 -28.10 -5.42 15.91
N ASN A 100 -27.63 -4.30 15.34
CA ASN A 100 -28.44 -3.08 15.19
C ASN A 100 -29.05 -2.91 13.78
N ILE A 101 -28.88 -3.88 12.88
CA ILE A 101 -29.52 -3.86 11.57
C ILE A 101 -30.98 -4.32 11.72
N GLU A 102 -31.90 -3.46 11.34
CA GLU A 102 -33.36 -3.74 11.43
C GLU A 102 -33.84 -4.62 10.27
N THR A 103 -33.22 -4.50 9.10
CA THR A 103 -33.62 -5.18 7.86
C THR A 103 -32.64 -6.27 7.49
N SER A 104 -33.08 -7.50 7.37
CA SER A 104 -32.26 -8.61 6.87
C SER A 104 -31.92 -8.41 5.39
N TYR A 105 -30.74 -8.87 4.98
CA TYR A 105 -30.35 -8.88 3.57
C TYR A 105 -31.35 -9.69 2.70
N THR A 106 -32.05 -10.66 3.27
CA THR A 106 -33.06 -11.47 2.57
C THR A 106 -34.38 -10.73 2.35
N GLU A 107 -34.54 -9.57 2.97
CA GLU A 107 -35.74 -8.71 2.82
C GLU A 107 -35.49 -7.57 1.80
N LEU A 108 -34.26 -7.44 1.31
CA LEU A 108 -33.92 -6.47 0.26
C LEU A 108 -34.44 -6.97 -1.10
N ASP A 109 -34.75 -6.01 -1.96
CA ASP A 109 -35.22 -6.32 -3.32
C ASP A 109 -34.08 -7.01 -4.12
N ASP A 110 -34.41 -8.15 -4.74
CA ASP A 110 -33.46 -8.95 -5.51
C ASP A 110 -32.79 -8.17 -6.64
N SER A 111 -33.45 -7.12 -7.16
CA SER A 111 -32.90 -6.28 -8.22
C SER A 111 -31.59 -5.57 -7.80
N ILE A 112 -31.41 -5.29 -6.51
CA ILE A 112 -30.16 -4.70 -5.99
C ILE A 112 -28.98 -5.62 -6.28
N TYR A 113 -29.14 -6.91 -6.01
CA TYR A 113 -28.11 -7.92 -6.24
C TYR A 113 -27.95 -8.21 -7.73
N GLN A 114 -29.07 -8.38 -8.44
CA GLN A 114 -29.04 -8.71 -9.86
C GLN A 114 -28.40 -7.59 -10.69
N ASN A 115 -28.74 -6.34 -10.43
CA ASN A 115 -28.10 -5.19 -11.09
C ASN A 115 -26.58 -5.21 -10.90
N ARG A 116 -26.10 -5.55 -9.69
CA ARG A 116 -24.67 -5.63 -9.43
C ARG A 116 -23.99 -6.81 -10.15
N VAL A 117 -24.66 -7.96 -10.19
CA VAL A 117 -24.20 -9.12 -10.94
C VAL A 117 -24.09 -8.79 -12.43
N ASP A 118 -25.11 -8.14 -12.99
CA ASP A 118 -25.14 -7.75 -14.39
C ASP A 118 -24.04 -6.73 -14.73
N GLU A 119 -23.77 -5.76 -13.86
CA GLU A 119 -22.67 -4.82 -14.01
C GLU A 119 -21.31 -5.51 -14.01
N GLU A 120 -21.07 -6.44 -13.07
CA GLU A 120 -19.80 -7.17 -12.99
C GLU A 120 -19.64 -8.15 -14.16
N GLN A 121 -20.72 -8.80 -14.61
CA GLN A 121 -20.69 -9.64 -15.80
C GLN A 121 -20.34 -8.83 -17.05
N LYS A 122 -20.97 -7.67 -17.21
CA LYS A 122 -20.64 -6.75 -18.31
C LYS A 122 -19.17 -6.34 -18.31
N ARG A 123 -18.63 -5.93 -17.15
CA ARG A 123 -17.19 -5.59 -17.01
C ARG A 123 -16.27 -6.76 -17.36
N PHE A 124 -16.65 -7.96 -16.93
CA PHE A 124 -15.89 -9.16 -17.22
C PHE A 124 -15.90 -9.48 -18.74
N ASP A 125 -17.06 -9.37 -19.37
CA ASP A 125 -17.21 -9.59 -20.81
C ASP A 125 -16.46 -8.53 -21.63
N GLU A 126 -16.48 -7.27 -21.20
CA GLU A 126 -15.71 -6.18 -21.82
C GLU A 126 -14.21 -6.49 -21.76
N LEU A 127 -13.68 -6.91 -20.60
CA LEU A 127 -12.27 -7.33 -20.49
C LEU A 127 -11.92 -8.50 -21.41
N LEU A 128 -12.73 -9.56 -21.41
CA LEU A 128 -12.51 -10.74 -22.28
C LEU A 128 -12.51 -10.39 -23.77
N ASN A 129 -13.25 -9.36 -24.15
CA ASN A 129 -13.42 -8.94 -25.54
C ASN A 129 -12.45 -7.84 -25.98
N MET A 130 -11.51 -7.42 -25.13
CA MET A 130 -10.48 -6.45 -25.53
C MET A 130 -9.57 -7.04 -26.61
N ARG A 131 -9.43 -6.32 -27.72
CA ARG A 131 -8.65 -6.73 -28.92
C ARG A 131 -7.80 -5.56 -29.42
N GLY A 132 -6.97 -5.06 -28.53
CA GLY A 132 -6.04 -3.99 -28.87
C GLY A 132 -4.68 -4.50 -29.32
N THR A 133 -3.66 -3.68 -29.06
CA THR A 133 -2.25 -3.97 -29.40
C THR A 133 -1.33 -3.90 -28.18
N GLU A 134 -1.86 -3.49 -27.02
CA GLU A 134 -1.10 -3.37 -25.79
C GLU A 134 -1.10 -4.68 -24.99
N ASN A 135 -0.06 -4.86 -24.18
CA ASN A 135 0.05 -6.02 -23.32
C ASN A 135 0.04 -5.60 -21.84
N ALA A 136 -0.86 -6.15 -21.05
CA ALA A 136 -1.04 -5.79 -19.65
C ALA A 136 0.24 -5.91 -18.81
N TYR A 137 1.07 -6.91 -19.05
CA TYR A 137 2.33 -7.12 -18.33
C TYR A 137 3.39 -6.07 -18.70
N LYS A 138 3.38 -5.58 -19.93
CA LYS A 138 4.28 -4.48 -20.35
C LYS A 138 3.86 -3.18 -19.68
N LEU A 139 2.56 -2.85 -19.67
CA LEU A 139 2.04 -1.67 -18.98
C LEU A 139 2.35 -1.71 -17.48
N HIS A 140 2.15 -2.86 -16.84
CA HIS A 140 2.52 -3.07 -15.44
C HIS A 140 4.02 -2.83 -15.19
N ARG A 141 4.89 -3.30 -16.08
CA ARG A 141 6.33 -3.07 -15.96
C ARG A 141 6.66 -1.59 -16.07
N GLU A 142 6.12 -0.89 -17.05
CA GLU A 142 6.33 0.55 -17.21
C GLU A 142 5.86 1.33 -15.96
N LEU A 143 4.69 0.97 -15.41
CA LEU A 143 4.20 1.53 -14.16
C LEU A 143 5.18 1.27 -13.00
N GLY A 144 5.65 0.05 -12.86
CA GLY A 144 6.59 -0.34 -11.80
C GLY A 144 7.93 0.40 -11.89
N GLU A 145 8.46 0.57 -13.10
CA GLU A 145 9.70 1.28 -13.36
C GLU A 145 9.59 2.75 -12.97
N ILE A 146 8.55 3.46 -13.41
CA ILE A 146 8.40 4.88 -13.10
C ILE A 146 8.05 5.13 -11.61
N MET A 147 7.24 4.27 -11.02
CA MET A 147 6.93 4.35 -9.58
C MET A 147 8.17 4.11 -8.73
N THR A 148 9.01 3.15 -9.11
CA THR A 148 10.27 2.86 -8.43
C THR A 148 11.25 4.03 -8.55
N ALA A 149 11.37 4.61 -9.73
CA ALA A 149 12.32 5.70 -9.98
C ALA A 149 11.92 7.00 -9.26
N ASN A 150 10.65 7.36 -9.25
CA ASN A 150 10.20 8.71 -8.90
C ASN A 150 9.35 8.81 -7.63
N VAL A 151 8.77 7.71 -7.14
CA VAL A 151 7.76 7.74 -6.07
C VAL A 151 8.16 6.93 -4.84
N THR A 152 8.96 5.89 -5.01
CA THR A 152 9.22 4.92 -3.92
C THR A 152 10.12 5.49 -2.82
N VAL A 153 11.28 6.03 -3.14
CA VAL A 153 12.28 6.45 -2.14
C VAL A 153 12.49 7.96 -2.13
N VAL A 154 12.91 8.53 -3.25
CA VAL A 154 13.16 9.98 -3.40
C VAL A 154 12.07 10.57 -4.27
N ARG A 155 11.46 11.64 -3.79
CA ARG A 155 10.31 12.30 -4.42
C ARG A 155 10.66 13.74 -4.73
N GLU A 156 10.69 14.08 -6.00
CA GLU A 156 10.91 15.46 -6.49
C GLU A 156 9.64 15.93 -7.19
N ASN A 157 9.20 17.17 -6.94
CA ASN A 157 7.91 17.66 -7.43
C ASN A 157 7.78 17.56 -8.96
N ASP A 158 8.80 17.94 -9.70
CA ASP A 158 8.76 17.86 -11.17
C ASP A 158 8.62 16.43 -11.67
N LYS A 159 9.32 15.49 -11.04
CA LYS A 159 9.25 14.07 -11.37
C LYS A 159 7.90 13.44 -10.99
N LEU A 160 7.31 13.88 -9.87
CA LEU A 160 5.98 13.44 -9.47
C LEU A 160 4.91 13.90 -10.47
N LEU A 161 4.99 15.13 -10.96
CA LEU A 161 4.09 15.64 -12.01
C LEU A 161 4.26 14.89 -13.34
N GLU A 162 5.50 14.60 -13.74
CA GLU A 162 5.80 13.79 -14.92
C GLU A 162 5.22 12.37 -14.76
N THR A 163 5.37 11.79 -13.56
CA THR A 163 4.85 10.46 -13.25
C THR A 163 3.33 10.42 -13.32
N ASP A 164 2.59 11.41 -12.80
CA ASP A 164 1.14 11.44 -12.92
C ASP A 164 0.68 11.49 -14.39
N LYS A 165 1.34 12.31 -15.22
CA LYS A 165 1.07 12.32 -16.66
C LYS A 165 1.30 10.97 -17.33
N LYS A 166 2.39 10.28 -16.94
CA LYS A 166 2.68 8.95 -17.46
C LYS A 166 1.67 7.90 -16.99
N ILE A 167 1.18 8.00 -15.77
CA ILE A 167 0.13 7.11 -15.27
C ILE A 167 -1.17 7.32 -16.07
N VAL A 168 -1.55 8.56 -16.35
CA VAL A 168 -2.73 8.87 -17.19
C VAL A 168 -2.56 8.28 -18.60
N GLU A 169 -1.39 8.43 -19.24
CA GLU A 169 -1.08 7.79 -20.51
C GLU A 169 -1.24 6.26 -20.44
N LEU A 170 -0.73 5.62 -19.37
CA LEU A 170 -0.89 4.19 -19.17
C LEU A 170 -2.36 3.78 -18.99
N MET A 171 -3.17 4.61 -18.33
CA MET A 171 -4.63 4.40 -18.20
C MET A 171 -5.34 4.48 -19.55
N GLU A 172 -4.93 5.39 -20.42
CA GLU A 172 -5.47 5.47 -21.79
C GLU A 172 -5.06 4.25 -22.60
N ARG A 173 -3.80 3.84 -22.53
CA ARG A 173 -3.26 2.66 -23.20
C ARG A 173 -3.87 1.35 -22.70
N TYR A 174 -4.27 1.31 -21.42
CA TYR A 174 -4.98 0.17 -20.84
C TYR A 174 -6.23 -0.21 -21.64
N GLN A 175 -6.95 0.76 -22.18
CA GLN A 175 -8.15 0.53 -22.98
C GLN A 175 -7.84 -0.18 -24.33
N ASN A 176 -6.57 -0.24 -24.71
CA ASN A 176 -6.11 -0.86 -25.95
C ASN A 176 -5.36 -2.18 -25.71
N ILE A 177 -5.60 -2.85 -24.58
CA ILE A 177 -5.00 -4.15 -24.27
C ILE A 177 -5.57 -5.21 -25.22
N ASP A 178 -4.72 -6.16 -25.64
CA ASP A 178 -5.13 -7.39 -26.27
C ASP A 178 -5.24 -8.51 -25.23
N MET A 179 -6.46 -9.03 -25.06
CA MET A 179 -6.72 -10.21 -24.25
C MET A 179 -6.58 -11.46 -25.10
N GLU A 180 -5.35 -11.99 -25.16
CA GLU A 180 -5.03 -13.19 -25.95
C GLU A 180 -5.80 -14.44 -25.45
N ASP A 181 -5.91 -14.59 -24.12
CA ASP A 181 -6.70 -15.65 -23.49
C ASP A 181 -8.14 -15.18 -23.22
N THR A 182 -9.08 -15.76 -23.93
CA THR A 182 -10.51 -15.45 -23.85
C THR A 182 -11.33 -16.49 -23.11
N GLN A 183 -10.67 -17.47 -22.49
CA GLN A 183 -11.37 -18.50 -21.73
C GLN A 183 -12.00 -17.89 -20.47
N THR A 184 -13.16 -18.43 -20.10
CA THR A 184 -13.89 -17.98 -18.90
C THR A 184 -13.49 -18.74 -17.63
N TRP A 185 -12.79 -19.86 -17.79
CA TRP A 185 -12.37 -20.70 -16.67
C TRP A 185 -10.88 -20.60 -16.44
N SER A 186 -10.50 -20.36 -15.18
CA SER A 186 -9.08 -20.31 -14.74
C SER A 186 -8.19 -19.31 -15.50
N ASN A 187 -8.79 -18.24 -16.04
CA ASN A 187 -8.11 -17.21 -16.80
C ASN A 187 -7.44 -16.19 -15.86
N GLN A 188 -6.15 -16.37 -15.62
CA GLN A 188 -5.38 -15.45 -14.78
C GLN A 188 -5.12 -14.10 -15.47
N ALA A 189 -5.14 -14.04 -16.80
CA ALA A 189 -4.92 -12.79 -17.53
C ALA A 189 -6.03 -11.77 -17.26
N VAL A 190 -7.29 -12.22 -17.16
CA VAL A 190 -8.43 -11.34 -16.79
C VAL A 190 -8.23 -10.75 -15.38
N PHE A 191 -7.88 -11.60 -14.42
CA PHE A 191 -7.61 -11.15 -13.04
C PHE A 191 -6.49 -10.13 -13.00
N PHE A 192 -5.38 -10.42 -13.68
CA PHE A 192 -4.23 -9.53 -13.71
C PHE A 192 -4.58 -8.19 -14.38
N THR A 193 -5.27 -8.22 -15.50
CA THR A 193 -5.68 -7.01 -16.23
C THR A 193 -6.61 -6.15 -15.38
N ARG A 194 -7.59 -6.76 -14.68
CA ARG A 194 -8.46 -6.05 -13.73
C ARG A 194 -7.66 -5.43 -12.57
N GLN A 195 -6.70 -6.17 -12.01
CA GLN A 195 -5.83 -5.66 -10.95
C GLN A 195 -4.95 -4.51 -11.43
N LEU A 196 -4.45 -4.57 -12.67
CA LEU A 196 -3.64 -3.49 -13.24
C LEU A 196 -4.42 -2.16 -13.27
N TRP A 197 -5.71 -2.19 -13.61
CA TRP A 197 -6.54 -0.99 -13.53
C TRP A 197 -6.56 -0.38 -12.12
N ASN A 198 -6.76 -1.21 -11.12
CA ASN A 198 -6.73 -0.78 -9.72
C ASN A 198 -5.34 -0.26 -9.30
N MET A 199 -4.27 -0.88 -9.78
CA MET A 199 -2.90 -0.41 -9.51
C MET A 199 -2.65 0.97 -10.13
N LEU A 200 -3.13 1.25 -11.33
CA LEU A 200 -3.03 2.56 -11.98
C LEU A 200 -3.76 3.64 -11.17
N GLN A 201 -4.97 3.35 -10.68
CA GLN A 201 -5.73 4.26 -9.83
C GLN A 201 -4.99 4.56 -8.52
N LEU A 202 -4.50 3.54 -7.82
CA LEU A 202 -3.77 3.69 -6.56
C LEU A 202 -2.42 4.40 -6.77
N ALA A 203 -1.71 4.11 -7.85
CA ALA A 203 -0.46 4.77 -8.20
C ALA A 203 -0.67 6.28 -8.37
N ARG A 204 -1.77 6.69 -8.98
CA ARG A 204 -2.14 8.08 -9.15
C ARG A 204 -2.43 8.77 -7.81
N VAL A 205 -3.19 8.10 -6.92
CA VAL A 205 -3.44 8.59 -5.55
C VAL A 205 -2.14 8.82 -4.78
N ILE A 206 -1.23 7.84 -4.82
CA ILE A 206 0.06 7.93 -4.12
C ILE A 206 0.91 9.06 -4.70
N THR A 207 0.98 9.18 -6.01
CA THR A 207 1.81 10.17 -6.71
C THR A 207 1.34 11.60 -6.45
N ILE A 208 0.03 11.89 -6.62
CA ILE A 208 -0.53 13.22 -6.39
C ILE A 208 -0.52 13.56 -4.89
N GLY A 209 -0.81 12.58 -4.02
CA GLY A 209 -0.72 12.77 -2.57
C GLY A 209 0.70 13.12 -2.13
N ALA A 210 1.71 12.49 -2.72
CA ALA A 210 3.11 12.81 -2.49
C ALA A 210 3.49 14.20 -3.04
N TYR A 211 2.99 14.56 -4.22
CA TYR A 211 3.20 15.88 -4.80
C TYR A 211 2.66 17.01 -3.89
N ASN A 212 1.45 16.85 -3.38
CA ASN A 212 0.79 17.85 -2.55
C ASN A 212 1.47 18.03 -1.17
N ARG A 213 2.13 17.02 -0.62
CA ARG A 213 2.74 17.07 0.72
C ARG A 213 4.18 17.58 0.65
N ASN A 214 4.37 18.86 0.91
CA ASN A 214 5.68 19.54 0.85
C ASN A 214 6.39 19.52 2.21
N GLU A 215 6.82 18.34 2.63
CA GLU A 215 7.67 18.06 3.80
C GLU A 215 8.40 16.73 3.61
N SER A 216 9.29 16.39 4.53
CA SER A 216 9.83 15.04 4.68
C SER A 216 9.42 14.46 6.03
N ARG A 217 8.70 13.30 6.02
CA ARG A 217 8.18 12.65 7.22
C ARG A 217 8.15 11.14 7.06
N GLY A 218 8.87 10.42 7.90
CA GLY A 218 8.92 8.97 7.85
C GLY A 218 9.50 8.46 6.53
N ALA A 219 8.74 7.66 5.79
CA ALA A 219 9.12 7.15 4.47
C ALA A 219 8.92 8.18 3.34
N HIS A 220 8.18 9.26 3.58
CA HIS A 220 8.02 10.34 2.62
C HIS A 220 9.22 11.28 2.69
N TYR A 221 10.06 11.24 1.64
CA TYR A 221 11.27 12.06 1.55
C TYR A 221 11.29 12.90 0.27
N LYS A 222 11.37 14.22 0.45
CA LYS A 222 11.51 15.21 -0.62
C LYS A 222 12.78 16.04 -0.41
N PRO A 223 13.80 15.96 -1.30
CA PRO A 223 14.99 16.78 -1.17
C PRO A 223 14.73 18.28 -1.19
N GLU A 224 13.69 18.74 -1.89
CA GLU A 224 13.25 20.13 -1.94
C GLU A 224 12.67 20.61 -0.60
N PHE A 225 12.16 19.69 0.23
CA PHE A 225 11.57 19.94 1.54
C PHE A 225 12.09 18.90 2.55
N PRO A 226 13.38 19.00 2.94
CA PRO A 226 14.05 17.93 3.70
C PRO A 226 13.59 17.81 5.15
N ASP A 227 12.97 18.87 5.69
CA ASP A 227 12.53 18.91 7.08
C ASP A 227 11.07 18.53 7.25
N ARG A 228 10.76 17.99 8.44
CA ARG A 228 9.40 17.78 8.92
C ARG A 228 8.78 19.12 9.28
N ASN A 229 7.56 19.35 8.82
CA ASN A 229 6.80 20.56 9.10
C ASN A 229 5.51 20.24 9.86
N ASP A 230 5.55 20.29 11.19
CA ASP A 230 4.41 19.98 12.04
C ASP A 230 3.34 21.08 12.02
N ASP A 231 3.70 22.33 11.71
CA ASP A 231 2.75 23.45 11.69
C ASP A 231 1.75 23.31 10.54
N GLU A 232 2.20 22.85 9.38
CA GLU A 232 1.35 22.66 8.20
C GLU A 232 0.90 21.22 7.98
N TRP A 233 1.76 20.23 8.30
CA TRP A 233 1.61 18.88 7.84
C TRP A 233 1.39 17.82 8.93
N LEU A 234 1.16 18.21 10.19
CA LEU A 234 0.73 17.27 11.23
C LEU A 234 -0.76 16.93 11.03
N LYS A 235 -1.05 16.32 9.90
CA LYS A 235 -2.40 15.95 9.48
C LYS A 235 -2.38 14.72 8.58
N THR A 236 -3.44 13.94 8.65
CA THR A 236 -3.69 12.81 7.76
C THR A 236 -4.18 13.31 6.41
N THR A 237 -3.62 12.78 5.33
CA THR A 237 -4.09 13.03 3.97
C THR A 237 -5.20 12.05 3.64
N LEU A 238 -6.36 12.56 3.26
CA LEU A 238 -7.50 11.76 2.80
C LEU A 238 -7.67 11.97 1.30
N ALA A 239 -7.81 10.88 0.56
CA ALA A 239 -8.06 10.89 -0.88
C ALA A 239 -9.43 10.31 -1.17
N GLU A 240 -10.26 11.05 -1.89
CA GLU A 240 -11.60 10.67 -2.29
C GLU A 240 -11.65 10.40 -3.80
N TYR A 241 -12.18 9.24 -4.17
CA TYR A 241 -12.37 8.86 -5.56
C TYR A 241 -13.39 9.78 -6.25
N GLN A 242 -13.07 10.30 -7.42
CA GLN A 242 -13.91 11.22 -8.17
C GLN A 242 -14.42 10.63 -9.50
N GLY A 243 -13.86 9.52 -9.94
CA GLY A 243 -14.17 8.91 -11.23
C GLY A 243 -12.92 8.24 -11.81
N GLU A 244 -13.10 7.40 -12.83
CA GLU A 244 -12.05 6.54 -13.36
C GLU A 244 -10.83 7.30 -13.89
N TYR A 245 -11.03 8.45 -14.51
CA TYR A 245 -9.96 9.30 -15.09
C TYR A 245 -9.74 10.60 -14.34
N GLU A 246 -10.62 10.90 -13.37
CA GLU A 246 -10.51 12.13 -12.61
C GLU A 246 -9.36 12.03 -11.58
N ALA A 247 -8.75 13.18 -11.31
CA ALA A 247 -7.78 13.24 -10.23
C ALA A 247 -8.50 13.07 -8.88
N PRO A 248 -7.92 12.32 -7.92
CA PRO A 248 -8.50 12.19 -6.59
C PRO A 248 -8.59 13.55 -5.90
N LYS A 249 -9.66 13.77 -5.16
CA LYS A 249 -9.83 14.95 -4.32
C LYS A 249 -9.14 14.72 -2.98
N PHE A 250 -8.28 15.64 -2.58
CA PHE A 250 -7.57 15.58 -1.31
C PHE A 250 -8.19 16.49 -0.26
N THR A 251 -8.35 15.94 0.94
CA THR A 251 -8.70 16.66 2.16
C THR A 251 -7.77 16.25 3.29
N TYR A 252 -7.83 16.94 4.42
CA TYR A 252 -6.88 16.72 5.51
C TYR A 252 -7.61 16.71 6.84
N GLU A 253 -7.21 15.79 7.72
CA GLU A 253 -7.73 15.64 9.07
C GLU A 253 -6.58 15.83 10.08
N PRO A 254 -6.75 16.63 11.14
CA PRO A 254 -5.72 16.81 12.15
C PRO A 254 -5.45 15.49 12.89
N VAL A 255 -4.18 15.24 13.21
CA VAL A 255 -3.81 14.09 14.04
C VAL A 255 -4.07 14.42 15.52
N ASP A 256 -4.75 13.52 16.23
CA ASP A 256 -4.91 13.64 17.69
C ASP A 256 -3.56 13.38 18.39
N ILE A 257 -3.04 14.40 19.03
CA ILE A 257 -1.78 14.38 19.78
C ILE A 257 -1.98 14.50 21.29
N SER A 258 -3.22 14.36 21.77
CA SER A 258 -3.57 14.58 23.19
C SER A 258 -2.84 13.63 24.13
N LEU A 259 -2.59 12.40 23.71
CA LEU A 259 -1.89 11.39 24.52
C LEU A 259 -0.37 11.46 24.39
N ILE A 260 0.13 11.67 23.16
CA ILE A 260 1.56 11.66 22.87
C ILE A 260 1.90 12.83 21.94
N PRO A 261 2.59 13.86 22.45
CA PRO A 261 3.03 14.96 21.58
C PRO A 261 4.08 14.50 20.57
N PRO A 262 4.09 15.07 19.35
CA PRO A 262 5.06 14.72 18.33
C PRO A 262 6.48 15.07 18.80
N ARG A 263 7.43 14.14 18.55
CA ARG A 263 8.85 14.35 18.85
C ARG A 263 9.66 14.25 17.58
N LYS A 264 10.66 15.12 17.41
CA LYS A 264 11.63 14.98 16.33
C LYS A 264 12.46 13.73 16.60
N ARG A 265 12.53 12.83 15.60
CA ARG A 265 13.35 11.64 15.71
C ARG A 265 14.82 12.02 15.48
N ASP A 266 15.67 11.68 16.44
CA ASP A 266 17.10 11.85 16.35
C ASP A 266 17.76 10.49 16.02
N TYR A 267 18.37 10.38 14.85
CA TYR A 267 19.09 9.19 14.42
C TYR A 267 20.58 9.22 14.79
N THR A 268 21.07 10.35 15.34
CA THR A 268 22.50 10.54 15.66
C THR A 268 22.80 10.18 17.11
N SER A 269 21.78 10.12 17.97
CA SER A 269 21.99 9.85 19.40
C SER A 269 22.23 8.35 19.67
N LYS A 270 23.24 8.05 20.46
CA LYS A 270 23.53 6.69 20.94
C LYS A 270 22.40 6.05 21.76
N SER A 271 21.41 6.84 22.21
CA SER A 271 20.23 6.36 22.95
C SER A 271 19.31 5.48 22.10
N LEU A 272 19.33 5.62 20.77
CA LEU A 272 18.59 4.74 19.87
C LEU A 272 19.07 3.29 19.90
N SER A 273 20.36 3.06 20.21
CA SER A 273 20.88 1.70 20.36
C SER A 273 20.31 0.97 21.61
N LEU A 274 19.89 1.71 22.60
CA LEU A 274 19.31 1.14 23.84
C LEU A 274 17.83 0.76 23.70
N ILE A 275 17.08 1.41 22.80
CA ILE A 275 15.66 1.07 22.55
C ILE A 275 15.55 -0.25 21.76
N HIS A 276 16.57 -0.59 20.98
CA HIS A 276 16.62 -1.86 20.23
C HIS A 276 17.28 -3.03 20.98
N ILE A 277 17.80 -2.79 22.19
CA ILE A 277 18.56 -3.78 22.99
C ILE A 277 17.82 -4.20 24.26
N SER A 278 16.64 -3.68 24.57
CA SER A 278 15.81 -4.34 25.58
C SER A 278 15.29 -5.65 24.97
N GLU A 279 16.06 -6.72 25.11
CA GLU A 279 15.53 -8.06 24.98
C GLU A 279 14.27 -8.15 25.85
N PRO A 280 13.20 -8.78 25.38
CA PRO A 280 12.09 -9.09 26.25
C PRO A 280 12.64 -9.97 27.36
N THR A 281 12.78 -9.41 28.53
CA THR A 281 12.99 -10.20 29.73
C THR A 281 11.83 -11.18 29.83
N ARG A 282 12.18 -12.44 29.90
CA ARG A 282 11.40 -13.69 29.93
C ARG A 282 10.02 -13.60 30.57
#